data_2425c172956a22f9791835791a13d58d
#
_entry.id   2425c172956a22f9791835791a13d58d
#
_cell.length_a   1.000
_cell.length_b   1.000
_cell.length_c   1.000
_cell.angle_alpha   90.00
_cell.angle_beta   90.00
_cell.angle_gamma   90.00
#
_symmetry.space_group_name_H-M   'P 1'
#
loop_
_entity.id
_entity.type
_entity.pdbx_description
1 polymer ?
#
loop_
_entity_poly.entity_id
_entity_poly.type
_entity_poly.pdbx_seq_one_letter_code
_entity_poly.pdbx_strand_id
1 'polypeptide(L)'
;EDKTLPKMKAACERAIDKGADVICLGSTTMYQAAEYLNVELPVPVINPGPLTYKTVETLLAMGISHSRRPYPKPLKPHPKMIHAMLKAGAANSAQ
;
A
#
# COMPACT_ATOMS: atom_id res chain seq x y z
N GLU A 1 6.39 -11.98 -15.03
CA GLU A 1 6.80 -11.59 -13.67
C GLU A 1 8.29 -11.39 -13.57
N ASP A 2 9.06 -12.36 -13.99
CA ASP A 2 10.53 -12.33 -13.87
C ASP A 2 11.18 -11.23 -14.67
N LYS A 3 10.52 -10.74 -15.73
CA LYS A 3 11.04 -9.66 -16.57
C LYS A 3 10.69 -8.26 -16.02
N THR A 4 9.67 -8.17 -15.16
CA THR A 4 9.22 -6.89 -14.63
C THR A 4 10.16 -6.37 -13.55
N LEU A 5 10.60 -7.24 -12.63
CA LEU A 5 11.46 -6.84 -11.52
C LEU A 5 12.80 -6.23 -11.97
N PRO A 6 13.54 -6.82 -12.93
CA PRO A 6 14.76 -6.17 -13.43
C PRO A 6 14.51 -4.82 -14.08
N LYS A 7 13.40 -4.67 -14.80
CA LYS A 7 13.03 -3.39 -15.42
C LYS A 7 12.71 -2.32 -14.36
N MET A 8 12.02 -2.71 -13.31
CA MET A 8 11.73 -1.82 -12.18
C MET A 8 13.02 -1.40 -11.47
N LYS A 9 13.91 -2.35 -11.24
CA LYS A 9 15.21 -2.06 -10.64
C LYS A 9 16.00 -1.06 -11.46
N ALA A 10 16.07 -1.27 -12.78
CA ALA A 10 16.77 -0.35 -13.67
C ALA A 10 16.15 1.05 -13.67
N ALA A 11 14.84 1.15 -13.62
CA ALA A 11 14.15 2.44 -13.52
C ALA A 11 14.48 3.15 -12.20
N CYS A 12 14.51 2.40 -11.10
CA CYS A 12 14.89 2.94 -9.78
C CYS A 12 16.34 3.41 -9.76
N GLU A 13 17.23 2.64 -10.35
CA GLU A 13 18.64 3.02 -10.45
C GLU A 13 18.84 4.31 -11.24
N ARG A 14 18.08 4.50 -12.33
CA ARG A 14 18.10 5.77 -13.08
C ARG A 14 17.62 6.94 -12.22
N ALA A 15 16.61 6.72 -11.39
CA ALA A 15 16.12 7.77 -10.47
C ALA A 15 17.17 8.10 -9.41
N ILE A 16 17.83 7.10 -8.86
CA ILE A 16 18.91 7.27 -7.88
C ILE A 16 20.07 8.04 -8.49
N ASP A 17 20.46 7.72 -9.72
CA ASP A 17 21.51 8.43 -10.45
C ASP A 17 21.17 9.91 -10.64
N LYS A 18 19.89 10.25 -10.69
CA LYS A 18 19.41 11.63 -10.79
C LYS A 18 19.25 12.31 -9.43
N GLY A 19 19.61 11.64 -8.35
CA GLY A 19 19.60 12.20 -7.00
C GLY A 19 18.46 11.78 -6.09
N ALA A 20 17.73 10.72 -6.43
CA ALA A 20 16.69 10.20 -5.55
C ALA A 20 17.29 9.52 -4.31
N ASP A 21 16.83 9.89 -3.13
CA ASP A 21 17.26 9.32 -1.84
C ASP A 21 16.29 8.29 -1.29
N VAL A 22 15.11 8.17 -1.89
CA VAL A 22 14.07 7.22 -1.51
C VAL A 22 13.23 6.88 -2.74
N ILE A 23 12.75 5.66 -2.80
CA ILE A 23 11.85 5.21 -3.86
C ILE A 23 10.47 4.96 -3.24
N CYS A 24 9.44 5.57 -3.80
CA CYS A 24 8.06 5.32 -3.41
C CYS A 24 7.34 4.59 -4.55
N LEU A 25 6.81 3.41 -4.27
CA LEU A 25 6.03 2.68 -5.26
C LEU A 25 4.61 3.26 -5.35
N GLY A 26 4.09 3.37 -6.55
CA GLY A 26 2.81 4.04 -6.80
C GLY A 26 1.58 3.13 -6.73
N SER A 27 1.75 1.87 -6.37
CA SER A 27 0.64 0.91 -6.33
C SER A 27 0.78 -0.07 -5.18
N THR A 28 -0.32 -0.33 -4.48
CA THR A 28 -0.36 -1.31 -3.40
C THR A 28 -0.20 -2.76 -3.88
N THR A 29 -0.39 -3.00 -5.19
CA THR A 29 -0.20 -4.33 -5.77
C THR A 29 1.27 -4.70 -5.99
N MET A 30 2.18 -3.77 -5.72
CA MET A 30 3.62 -3.95 -5.93
C MET A 30 4.36 -4.40 -4.66
N TYR A 31 3.68 -5.03 -3.71
CA TYR A 31 4.30 -5.37 -2.43
C TYR A 31 5.48 -6.33 -2.57
N GLN A 32 5.38 -7.31 -3.48
CA GLN A 32 6.49 -8.26 -3.73
C GLN A 32 7.69 -7.56 -4.35
N ALA A 33 7.43 -6.62 -5.25
CA ALA A 33 8.49 -5.81 -5.86
C ALA A 33 9.20 -4.95 -4.81
N ALA A 34 8.45 -4.42 -3.81
CA ALA A 34 9.04 -3.62 -2.74
C ALA A 34 10.06 -4.41 -1.94
N GLU A 35 9.77 -5.67 -1.60
CA GLU A 35 10.68 -6.53 -0.87
C GLU A 35 11.97 -6.77 -1.66
N TYR A 36 11.82 -7.12 -2.93
CA TYR A 36 12.96 -7.33 -3.82
C TYR A 36 13.82 -6.05 -3.95
N LEU A 37 13.18 -4.91 -4.20
CA LEU A 37 13.89 -3.65 -4.41
C LEU A 37 14.59 -3.17 -3.14
N ASN A 38 14.01 -3.39 -1.97
CA ASN A 38 14.66 -3.02 -0.70
C ASN A 38 15.98 -3.77 -0.47
N VAL A 39 16.09 -4.99 -0.96
CA VAL A 39 17.33 -5.76 -0.89
C VAL A 39 18.35 -5.28 -1.93
N GLU A 40 17.88 -4.96 -3.12
CA GLU A 40 18.74 -4.70 -4.29
C GLU A 40 19.20 -3.24 -4.41
N LEU A 41 18.50 -2.29 -3.80
CA LEU A 41 18.79 -0.87 -3.96
C LEU A 41 19.48 -0.29 -2.72
N PRO A 42 20.35 0.72 -2.90
CA PRO A 42 21.06 1.36 -1.78
C PRO A 42 20.22 2.37 -1.01
N VAL A 43 18.98 2.63 -1.43
CA VAL A 43 18.07 3.59 -0.80
C VAL A 43 16.81 2.88 -0.32
N PRO A 44 16.09 3.43 0.68
CA PRO A 44 14.84 2.85 1.14
C PRO A 44 13.78 2.80 0.04
N VAL A 45 12.98 1.74 0.03
CA VAL A 45 11.85 1.61 -0.88
C VAL A 45 10.57 1.54 -0.02
N ILE A 46 9.69 2.51 -0.22
CA ILE A 46 8.44 2.59 0.53
C ILE A 46 7.39 1.72 -0.15
N ASN A 47 6.89 0.75 0.62
CA ASN A 47 5.81 -0.12 0.21
C ASN A 47 4.49 0.51 0.66
N PRO A 48 3.64 1.02 -0.27
CA PRO A 48 2.46 1.81 0.12
C PRO A 48 1.38 1.01 0.84
N GLY A 49 1.27 -0.28 0.61
CA GLY A 49 0.28 -1.12 1.29
C GLY A 49 0.48 -1.16 2.80
N PRO A 50 1.59 -1.74 3.28
CA PRO A 50 1.90 -1.76 4.71
C PRO A 50 1.97 -0.37 5.34
N LEU A 51 2.51 0.63 4.63
CA LEU A 51 2.56 2.00 5.14
C LEU A 51 1.16 2.54 5.39
N THR A 52 0.23 2.31 4.47
CA THR A 52 -1.15 2.78 4.60
C THR A 52 -1.82 2.13 5.81
N TYR A 53 -1.69 0.82 5.98
CA TYR A 53 -2.27 0.09 7.10
C TYR A 53 -1.70 0.59 8.43
N LYS A 54 -0.40 0.77 8.52
CA LYS A 54 0.25 1.26 9.74
C LYS A 54 -0.15 2.70 10.05
N THR A 55 -0.30 3.53 9.03
CA THR A 55 -0.77 4.91 9.19
C THR A 55 -2.19 4.93 9.77
N VAL A 56 -3.09 4.10 9.24
CA VAL A 56 -4.47 4.00 9.74
C VAL A 56 -4.47 3.52 11.20
N GLU A 57 -3.71 2.48 11.53
CA GLU A 57 -3.60 1.97 12.90
C GLU A 57 -3.12 3.08 13.85
N THR A 58 -2.13 3.85 13.44
CA THR A 58 -1.57 4.94 14.25
C THR A 58 -2.61 6.02 14.50
N LEU A 59 -3.30 6.45 13.44
CA LEU A 59 -4.34 7.49 13.54
C LEU A 59 -5.48 7.04 14.47
N LEU A 60 -5.94 5.81 14.32
CA LEU A 60 -6.99 5.25 15.17
C LEU A 60 -6.56 5.16 16.63
N ALA A 61 -5.31 4.75 16.88
CA ALA A 61 -4.77 4.68 18.23
C ALA A 61 -4.71 6.06 18.90
N MET A 62 -4.52 7.12 18.11
CA MET A 62 -4.50 8.51 18.59
C MET A 62 -5.89 9.14 18.66
N GLY A 63 -6.93 8.43 18.24
CA GLY A 63 -8.29 8.97 18.20
C GLY A 63 -8.52 9.98 17.10
N ILE A 64 -7.70 9.95 16.06
CA ILE A 64 -7.80 10.88 14.93
C ILE A 64 -8.56 10.21 13.79
N SER A 65 -9.50 10.95 13.19
CA SER A 65 -10.27 10.50 12.04
C SER A 65 -10.33 11.62 11.00
N HIS A 66 -10.73 11.27 9.79
CA HIS A 66 -10.92 12.25 8.73
C HIS A 66 -12.15 13.13 8.99
N SER A 67 -12.13 14.33 8.42
CA SER A 67 -13.27 15.26 8.52
C SER A 67 -14.46 14.74 7.73
N ARG A 68 -15.66 14.84 8.32
CA ARG A 68 -16.92 14.51 7.63
C ARG A 68 -17.44 15.66 6.75
N ARG A 69 -16.79 16.80 6.77
CA ARG A 69 -17.18 17.92 5.90
C ARG A 69 -16.79 17.65 4.45
N PRO A 70 -15.49 17.47 4.11
CA PRO A 70 -15.11 17.09 2.74
C PRO A 70 -15.34 15.60 2.43
N TYR A 71 -15.45 14.75 3.48
CA TYR A 71 -15.63 13.29 3.31
C TYR A 71 -16.87 12.83 4.06
N PRO A 72 -18.08 13.18 3.59
CA PRO A 72 -19.30 12.80 4.28
C PRO A 72 -19.57 11.30 4.20
N LYS A 73 -20.49 10.84 5.06
CA LYS A 73 -20.93 9.45 5.01
C LYS A 73 -21.56 9.13 3.66
N PRO A 74 -21.47 7.88 3.19
CA PRO A 74 -22.14 7.49 1.95
C PRO A 74 -23.64 7.81 1.98
N LEU A 75 -24.20 8.27 0.86
CA LEU A 75 -25.64 8.53 0.75
C LEU A 75 -26.46 7.26 0.94
N LYS A 76 -25.92 6.13 0.48
CA LYS A 76 -26.56 4.82 0.62
C LYS A 76 -25.54 3.85 1.21
N PRO A 77 -25.45 3.75 2.54
CA PRO A 77 -24.54 2.77 3.18
C PRO A 77 -25.02 1.36 2.90
N HIS A 78 -24.06 0.44 2.74
CA HIS A 78 -24.36 -0.96 2.47
C HIS A 78 -23.66 -1.86 3.52
N PRO A 79 -24.03 -1.77 4.80
CA PRO A 79 -23.35 -2.50 5.86
C PRO A 79 -23.47 -4.02 5.71
N LYS A 80 -24.62 -4.52 5.26
CA LYS A 80 -24.82 -5.95 5.06
C LYS A 80 -23.93 -6.51 3.96
N MET A 81 -23.78 -5.77 2.86
CA MET A 81 -22.90 -6.17 1.76
C MET A 81 -21.44 -6.17 2.20
N ILE A 82 -21.01 -5.14 2.92
CA ILE A 82 -19.64 -5.04 3.41
C ILE A 82 -19.33 -6.19 4.39
N HIS A 83 -20.24 -6.49 5.32
CA HIS A 83 -20.09 -7.62 6.23
C HIS A 83 -19.99 -8.95 5.48
N ALA A 84 -20.82 -9.15 4.44
CA ALA A 84 -20.78 -10.36 3.63
C ALA A 84 -19.44 -10.50 2.91
N MET A 85 -18.91 -9.41 2.36
CA MET A 85 -17.61 -9.40 1.67
C MET A 85 -16.48 -9.73 2.64
N LEU A 86 -16.45 -9.12 3.82
CA LEU A 86 -15.44 -9.38 4.85
C LEU A 86 -15.49 -10.83 5.32
N LYS A 87 -16.69 -11.36 5.52
CA LYS A 87 -16.89 -12.75 5.94
C LYS A 87 -16.41 -13.73 4.87
N ALA A 88 -16.72 -13.46 3.61
CA ALA A 88 -16.26 -14.27 2.49
C ALA A 88 -14.73 -14.23 2.36
N GLY A 89 -14.13 -13.06 2.53
CA GLY A 89 -12.68 -12.90 2.51
C GLY A 89 -12.00 -13.69 3.63
N ALA A 90 -12.54 -13.62 4.83
CA ALA A 90 -12.01 -14.37 5.97
C ALA A 90 -12.09 -15.89 5.74
N ALA A 91 -13.21 -16.39 5.17
CA ALA A 91 -13.38 -17.79 4.86
C ALA A 91 -12.36 -18.26 3.82
N ASN A 92 -12.10 -17.45 2.78
CA ASN A 92 -11.10 -17.77 1.76
C ASN A 92 -9.69 -17.76 2.32
N SER A 93 -9.40 -16.86 3.27
CA SER A 93 -8.08 -16.77 3.90
C SER A 93 -7.80 -17.95 4.82
N ALA A 94 -8.84 -18.61 5.35
CA ALA A 94 -8.70 -19.77 6.22
C ALA A 94 -8.40 -21.06 5.45
N GLN A 95 -8.52 -21.05 4.13
CA GLN A 95 -8.22 -22.19 3.26
C GLN A 95 -6.78 -22.09 2.75
#